data_92a6f32bb6e3d4bc6201a0d037381ac4
#
_entry.id   92a6f32bb6e3d4bc6201a0d037381ac4
#
_cell.length_a   1.000
_cell.length_b   1.000
_cell.length_c   1.000
_cell.angle_alpha   90.00
_cell.angle_beta   90.00
_cell.angle_gamma   90.00
#
_symmetry.space_group_name_H-M   'P 1'
#
loop_
_entity.id
_entity.type
_entity.pdbx_description
1 polymer ?
#
loop_
_entity_poly.entity_id
_entity_poly.type
_entity_poly.pdbx_seq_one_letter_code
_entity_poly.pdbx_strand_id
1 'polypeptide(L)'
;DELASVSRVIHTATAWGDPERAQQVNVVAVKRMLSLLDPSVIEQITYFSTASILDRHLQPLTEALAYGTEYIQTKAQCLKDLEQHPLAEKIVAVFPTLVFGGRVDGSSRFPTSYLTEGLLEASKWLWLARFLRADASFHFIHAADIAAICGHLATNPHQRNSEPGQGAVRRIVMGQKAISVNEAVACLCRWRGLRRTPGVPLWPWLIETLIRVLPIEVNAWDRFSIRQRHFIHEPVTQPERFGDTSHAADLESVLMDSG
;
A
#
# COMPACT_ATOMS: atom_id res chain seq x y z
N ASP A 1 -26.24 -19.62 -9.57
CA ASP A 1 -24.80 -19.36 -9.53
C ASP A 1 -24.47 -18.02 -10.15
N GLU A 2 -24.71 -16.96 -9.38
CA GLU A 2 -24.54 -15.57 -9.88
C GLU A 2 -23.08 -15.27 -10.28
N LEU A 3 -22.07 -15.81 -9.56
CA LEU A 3 -20.66 -15.58 -9.85
C LEU A 3 -20.22 -16.19 -11.19
N ALA A 4 -20.84 -17.26 -11.67
CA ALA A 4 -20.49 -17.85 -12.95
C ALA A 4 -20.81 -16.94 -14.16
N SER A 5 -21.73 -15.98 -13.99
CA SER A 5 -22.10 -15.02 -15.03
C SER A 5 -21.33 -13.69 -14.99
N VAL A 6 -20.42 -13.53 -14.03
CA VAL A 6 -19.66 -12.28 -13.83
C VAL A 6 -18.47 -12.23 -14.77
N SER A 7 -18.36 -11.16 -15.56
CA SER A 7 -17.23 -10.93 -16.46
C SER A 7 -16.08 -10.15 -15.81
N ARG A 8 -16.33 -9.35 -14.76
CA ARG A 8 -15.31 -8.53 -14.10
C ARG A 8 -15.51 -8.53 -12.59
N VAL A 9 -14.41 -8.67 -11.87
CA VAL A 9 -14.39 -8.65 -10.41
C VAL A 9 -13.37 -7.62 -9.91
N ILE A 10 -13.76 -6.82 -8.91
CA ILE A 10 -12.85 -6.02 -8.08
C ILE A 10 -12.96 -6.55 -6.66
N HIS A 11 -11.91 -7.25 -6.21
CA HIS A 11 -11.85 -7.86 -4.88
C HIS A 11 -11.06 -6.98 -3.93
N THR A 12 -11.76 -6.28 -3.04
CA THR A 12 -11.18 -5.35 -2.04
C THR A 12 -11.22 -5.91 -0.61
N ALA A 13 -11.93 -7.03 -0.39
CA ALA A 13 -12.09 -7.59 0.95
C ALA A 13 -10.72 -7.97 1.55
N THR A 14 -10.51 -7.56 2.79
CA THR A 14 -9.28 -7.85 3.53
C THR A 14 -9.55 -7.91 5.03
N ALA A 15 -8.69 -8.62 5.77
CA ALA A 15 -8.71 -8.67 7.22
C ALA A 15 -7.29 -8.61 7.79
N TRP A 16 -7.17 -8.06 8.99
CA TRP A 16 -5.94 -7.94 9.79
C TRP A 16 -6.29 -7.99 11.28
N GLY A 17 -5.26 -8.10 12.15
CA GLY A 17 -5.39 -8.11 13.60
C GLY A 17 -5.76 -9.45 14.22
N ASP A 18 -6.25 -10.40 13.42
CA ASP A 18 -6.58 -11.76 13.84
C ASP A 18 -6.07 -12.75 12.79
N PRO A 19 -5.15 -13.68 13.13
CA PRO A 19 -4.52 -14.59 12.18
C PRO A 19 -5.52 -15.54 11.49
N GLU A 20 -6.51 -16.07 12.21
CA GLU A 20 -7.50 -16.99 11.65
C GLU A 20 -8.41 -16.25 10.67
N ARG A 21 -8.90 -15.07 11.07
CA ARG A 21 -9.74 -14.22 10.22
C ARG A 21 -8.96 -13.74 9.00
N ALA A 22 -7.69 -13.34 9.15
CA ALA A 22 -6.82 -12.95 8.04
C ALA A 22 -6.65 -14.11 7.05
N GLN A 23 -6.40 -15.33 7.53
CA GLN A 23 -6.31 -16.52 6.69
C GLN A 23 -7.63 -16.81 5.95
N GLN A 24 -8.76 -16.74 6.65
CA GLN A 24 -10.08 -17.00 6.06
C GLN A 24 -10.44 -15.97 4.98
N VAL A 25 -10.23 -14.68 5.24
CA VAL A 25 -10.63 -13.61 4.30
C VAL A 25 -9.60 -13.44 3.18
N ASN A 26 -8.31 -13.36 3.51
CA ASN A 26 -7.27 -12.99 2.54
C ASN A 26 -6.82 -14.15 1.65
N VAL A 27 -7.06 -15.42 2.05
CA VAL A 27 -6.62 -16.60 1.30
C VAL A 27 -7.79 -17.50 0.94
N VAL A 28 -8.51 -18.04 1.94
CA VAL A 28 -9.54 -19.06 1.70
C VAL A 28 -10.71 -18.51 0.89
N ALA A 29 -11.23 -17.33 1.26
CA ALA A 29 -12.33 -16.71 0.55
C ALA A 29 -11.97 -16.33 -0.90
N VAL A 30 -10.72 -15.88 -1.13
CA VAL A 30 -10.22 -15.59 -2.49
C VAL A 30 -10.20 -16.86 -3.34
N LYS A 31 -9.65 -17.97 -2.83
CA LYS A 31 -9.64 -19.26 -3.55
C LYS A 31 -11.06 -19.74 -3.85
N ARG A 32 -11.96 -19.62 -2.88
CA ARG A 32 -13.37 -19.98 -3.07
C ARG A 32 -14.04 -19.11 -4.14
N MET A 33 -13.82 -17.79 -4.10
CA MET A 33 -14.35 -16.89 -5.13
C MET A 33 -13.87 -17.32 -6.52
N LEU A 34 -12.56 -17.55 -6.69
CA LEU A 34 -11.97 -17.95 -7.97
C LEU A 34 -12.54 -19.27 -8.49
N SER A 35 -12.84 -20.24 -7.61
CA SER A 35 -13.42 -21.55 -8.00
C SER A 35 -14.89 -21.46 -8.46
N LEU A 36 -15.58 -20.35 -8.19
CA LEU A 36 -16.97 -20.10 -8.58
C LEU A 36 -17.10 -19.30 -9.89
N LEU A 37 -15.99 -18.75 -10.41
CA LEU A 37 -15.97 -18.00 -11.66
C LEU A 37 -15.91 -18.95 -12.85
N ASP A 38 -16.66 -18.62 -13.90
CA ASP A 38 -16.57 -19.35 -15.18
C ASP A 38 -15.37 -18.83 -15.99
N PRO A 39 -14.37 -19.69 -16.29
CA PRO A 39 -13.21 -19.29 -17.07
C PRO A 39 -13.53 -18.75 -18.47
N SER A 40 -14.68 -19.13 -19.04
CA SER A 40 -15.10 -18.67 -20.36
C SER A 40 -15.78 -17.29 -20.34
N VAL A 41 -16.31 -16.88 -19.18
CA VAL A 41 -17.06 -15.62 -18.99
C VAL A 41 -16.18 -14.54 -18.37
N ILE A 42 -15.35 -14.89 -17.36
CA ILE A 42 -14.52 -13.91 -16.66
C ILE A 42 -13.47 -13.30 -17.59
N GLU A 43 -13.45 -11.98 -17.69
CA GLU A 43 -12.49 -11.21 -18.49
C GLU A 43 -11.33 -10.71 -17.64
N GLN A 44 -11.62 -10.17 -16.43
CA GLN A 44 -10.62 -9.61 -15.54
C GLN A 44 -11.01 -9.71 -14.07
N ILE A 45 -10.00 -10.00 -13.24
CA ILE A 45 -10.07 -9.98 -11.78
C ILE A 45 -9.06 -8.98 -11.26
N THR A 46 -9.51 -7.87 -10.68
CA THR A 46 -8.66 -6.90 -9.98
C THR A 46 -8.57 -7.30 -8.51
N TYR A 47 -7.41 -7.78 -8.07
CA TYR A 47 -7.17 -8.24 -6.70
C TYR A 47 -6.35 -7.23 -5.92
N PHE A 48 -6.85 -6.79 -4.76
CA PHE A 48 -6.15 -5.86 -3.87
C PHE A 48 -5.15 -6.59 -2.97
N SER A 49 -3.88 -6.30 -3.16
CA SER A 49 -2.76 -6.72 -2.31
C SER A 49 -2.18 -5.52 -1.53
N THR A 50 -0.90 -5.49 -1.27
CA THR A 50 -0.17 -4.39 -0.62
C THR A 50 1.25 -4.30 -1.17
N ALA A 51 1.75 -3.09 -1.39
CA ALA A 51 3.11 -2.87 -1.89
C ALA A 51 4.19 -3.41 -0.92
N SER A 52 3.87 -3.55 0.37
CA SER A 52 4.79 -4.05 1.38
C SER A 52 5.33 -5.47 1.14
N ILE A 53 4.68 -6.26 0.27
CA ILE A 53 5.14 -7.61 -0.06
C ILE A 53 6.02 -7.68 -1.31
N LEU A 54 6.35 -6.55 -1.90
CA LEU A 54 7.18 -6.45 -3.11
C LEU A 54 8.48 -5.71 -2.84
N ASP A 55 9.52 -6.11 -3.56
CA ASP A 55 10.77 -5.36 -3.64
C ASP A 55 10.67 -4.16 -4.60
N ARG A 56 11.79 -3.44 -4.79
CA ARG A 56 11.87 -2.30 -5.70
C ARG A 56 11.51 -2.66 -7.15
N HIS A 57 11.79 -3.87 -7.58
CA HIS A 57 11.56 -4.37 -8.95
C HIS A 57 10.25 -5.14 -9.10
N LEU A 58 9.32 -4.94 -8.16
CA LEU A 58 8.00 -5.56 -8.10
C LEU A 58 8.06 -7.10 -7.99
N GLN A 59 9.17 -7.66 -7.46
CA GLN A 59 9.26 -9.07 -7.16
C GLN A 59 8.81 -9.36 -5.72
N PRO A 60 8.20 -10.52 -5.47
CA PRO A 60 7.77 -10.89 -4.12
C PRO A 60 8.96 -10.95 -3.14
N LEU A 61 8.82 -10.27 -1.99
CA LEU A 61 9.77 -10.32 -0.89
C LEU A 61 9.64 -11.63 -0.13
N THR A 62 10.73 -12.38 0.02
CA THR A 62 10.77 -13.59 0.85
C THR A 62 10.57 -13.26 2.32
N GLU A 63 11.04 -12.10 2.76
CA GLU A 63 10.91 -11.56 4.12
C GLU A 63 9.44 -11.29 4.50
N ALA A 64 8.58 -11.02 3.52
CA ALA A 64 7.15 -10.84 3.77
C ALA A 64 6.49 -12.12 4.31
N LEU A 65 6.88 -13.29 3.81
CA LEU A 65 6.42 -14.58 4.33
C LEU A 65 7.09 -14.96 5.66
N ALA A 66 8.38 -14.62 5.82
CA ALA A 66 9.17 -15.05 6.97
C ALA A 66 8.92 -14.20 8.23
N TYR A 67 8.75 -12.89 8.07
CA TYR A 67 8.73 -11.93 9.17
C TYR A 67 7.46 -11.05 9.21
N GLY A 68 6.64 -11.11 8.15
CA GLY A 68 5.43 -10.29 8.01
C GLY A 68 4.45 -10.50 9.17
N THR A 69 3.62 -9.49 9.42
CA THR A 69 2.42 -9.68 10.23
C THR A 69 1.49 -10.67 9.54
N GLU A 70 0.46 -11.16 10.23
CA GLU A 70 -0.55 -12.06 9.66
C GLU A 70 -1.15 -11.50 8.36
N TYR A 71 -1.34 -10.17 8.31
CA TYR A 71 -1.79 -9.47 7.10
C TYR A 71 -0.78 -9.60 5.95
N ILE A 72 0.49 -9.27 6.21
CA ILE A 72 1.56 -9.31 5.21
C ILE A 72 1.79 -10.74 4.71
N GLN A 73 1.84 -11.71 5.63
CA GLN A 73 2.02 -13.13 5.29
C GLN A 73 0.88 -13.66 4.44
N THR A 74 -0.38 -13.39 4.82
CA THR A 74 -1.55 -13.87 4.05
C THR A 74 -1.65 -13.22 2.68
N LYS A 75 -1.28 -11.93 2.52
CA LYS A 75 -1.22 -11.27 1.22
C LYS A 75 -0.11 -11.84 0.33
N ALA A 76 1.07 -12.13 0.90
CA ALA A 76 2.17 -12.76 0.17
C ALA A 76 1.84 -14.21 -0.24
N GLN A 77 1.22 -14.98 0.65
CA GLN A 77 0.75 -16.33 0.35
C GLN A 77 -0.33 -16.31 -0.75
N CYS A 78 -1.30 -15.41 -0.65
CA CYS A 78 -2.35 -15.30 -1.66
C CYS A 78 -1.76 -14.94 -3.03
N LEU A 79 -0.81 -14.00 -3.13
CA LEU A 79 -0.14 -13.68 -4.40
C LEU A 79 0.53 -14.92 -5.00
N LYS A 80 1.25 -15.71 -4.20
CA LYS A 80 1.87 -16.95 -4.64
C LYS A 80 0.85 -17.96 -5.18
N ASP A 81 -0.30 -18.06 -4.53
CA ASP A 81 -1.39 -18.96 -4.97
C ASP A 81 -2.02 -18.46 -6.28
N LEU A 82 -2.21 -17.14 -6.42
CA LEU A 82 -2.73 -16.51 -7.63
C LEU A 82 -1.83 -16.71 -8.85
N GLU A 83 -0.50 -16.63 -8.68
CA GLU A 83 0.48 -16.86 -9.75
C GLU A 83 0.42 -18.28 -10.33
N GLN A 84 -0.06 -19.25 -9.55
CA GLN A 84 -0.19 -20.65 -9.94
C GLN A 84 -1.62 -21.03 -10.37
N HIS A 85 -2.57 -20.08 -10.29
CA HIS A 85 -3.96 -20.36 -10.59
C HIS A 85 -4.22 -20.41 -12.10
N PRO A 86 -5.13 -21.27 -12.62
CA PRO A 86 -5.48 -21.32 -14.05
C PRO A 86 -5.97 -19.98 -14.63
N LEU A 87 -6.53 -19.09 -13.79
CA LEU A 87 -6.98 -17.75 -14.19
C LEU A 87 -5.90 -16.67 -14.02
N ALA A 88 -4.64 -17.02 -13.71
CA ALA A 88 -3.58 -16.06 -13.39
C ALA A 88 -3.43 -14.95 -14.44
N GLU A 89 -3.51 -15.29 -15.72
CA GLU A 89 -3.43 -14.33 -16.81
C GLU A 89 -4.61 -13.32 -16.86
N LYS A 90 -5.72 -13.62 -16.20
CA LYS A 90 -6.88 -12.73 -16.08
C LYS A 90 -6.82 -11.88 -14.80
N ILE A 91 -5.83 -12.10 -13.94
CA ILE A 91 -5.68 -11.40 -12.68
C ILE A 91 -4.76 -10.20 -12.85
N VAL A 92 -5.25 -9.04 -12.41
CA VAL A 92 -4.47 -7.83 -12.18
C VAL A 92 -4.38 -7.63 -10.67
N ALA A 93 -3.23 -7.93 -10.09
CA ALA A 93 -2.97 -7.65 -8.69
C ALA A 93 -2.52 -6.20 -8.53
N VAL A 94 -3.26 -5.42 -7.76
CA VAL A 94 -2.97 -4.04 -7.44
C VAL A 94 -2.37 -3.94 -6.05
N PHE A 95 -1.31 -3.16 -5.93
CA PHE A 95 -0.50 -3.02 -4.73
C PHE A 95 -0.49 -1.56 -4.28
N PRO A 96 -1.50 -1.10 -3.53
CA PRO A 96 -1.47 0.23 -2.93
C PRO A 96 -0.26 0.39 -2.03
N THR A 97 0.37 1.57 -2.09
CA THR A 97 1.39 2.01 -1.15
C THR A 97 0.75 2.55 0.13
N LEU A 98 1.28 3.55 0.80
CA LEU A 98 0.64 4.14 1.98
C LEU A 98 -0.64 4.88 1.56
N VAL A 99 -1.80 4.38 1.96
CA VAL A 99 -3.10 4.91 1.52
C VAL A 99 -3.59 6.00 2.46
N PHE A 100 -3.74 7.21 1.93
CA PHE A 100 -4.42 8.31 2.60
C PHE A 100 -5.82 8.52 2.02
N GLY A 101 -6.71 9.14 2.79
CA GLY A 101 -8.03 9.51 2.32
C GLY A 101 -8.96 9.93 3.45
N GLY A 102 -9.93 10.76 3.09
CA GLY A 102 -10.95 11.25 3.99
C GLY A 102 -10.45 12.22 5.06
N ARG A 103 -11.39 12.69 5.86
CA ARG A 103 -11.17 13.59 7.00
C ARG A 103 -11.65 12.93 8.28
N VAL A 104 -10.92 13.13 9.37
CA VAL A 104 -11.28 12.55 10.67
C VAL A 104 -12.62 13.09 11.20
N ASP A 105 -12.99 14.32 10.83
CA ASP A 105 -14.28 14.92 11.18
C ASP A 105 -15.47 14.38 10.37
N GLY A 106 -15.21 13.48 9.40
CA GLY A 106 -16.25 12.91 8.55
C GLY A 106 -16.83 13.84 7.49
N SER A 107 -16.27 15.04 7.33
CA SER A 107 -16.76 16.03 6.34
C SER A 107 -16.34 15.73 4.90
N SER A 108 -15.39 14.80 4.69
CA SER A 108 -14.97 14.38 3.37
C SER A 108 -15.97 13.38 2.76
N ARG A 109 -16.12 13.42 1.44
CA ARG A 109 -16.86 12.41 0.67
C ARG A 109 -16.15 11.04 0.64
N PHE A 110 -14.87 11.00 1.03
CA PHE A 110 -14.08 9.77 1.09
C PHE A 110 -14.03 9.24 2.53
N PRO A 111 -14.06 7.91 2.73
CA PRO A 111 -13.83 7.32 4.04
C PRO A 111 -12.45 7.70 4.58
N THR A 112 -12.36 7.98 5.87
CA THR A 112 -11.08 8.26 6.53
C THR A 112 -10.22 7.01 6.53
N SER A 113 -8.97 7.14 6.07
CA SER A 113 -8.03 6.04 6.13
C SER A 113 -7.36 5.97 7.50
N TYR A 114 -6.97 4.75 7.90
CA TYR A 114 -6.21 4.52 9.13
C TYR A 114 -4.90 5.33 9.18
N LEU A 115 -4.26 5.55 8.02
CA LEU A 115 -3.03 6.36 7.94
C LEU A 115 -3.31 7.85 8.07
N THR A 116 -4.46 8.34 7.63
CA THR A 116 -4.87 9.75 7.87
C THR A 116 -5.01 10.01 9.36
N GLU A 117 -5.70 9.11 10.09
CA GLU A 117 -5.82 9.21 11.55
C GLU A 117 -4.45 9.15 12.23
N GLY A 118 -3.63 8.18 11.86
CA GLY A 118 -2.27 8.01 12.39
C GLY A 118 -1.36 9.21 12.11
N LEU A 119 -1.48 9.84 10.94
CA LEU A 119 -0.71 11.03 10.58
C LEU A 119 -1.10 12.23 11.46
N LEU A 120 -2.38 12.43 11.72
CA LEU A 120 -2.87 13.50 12.60
C LEU A 120 -2.40 13.27 14.04
N GLU A 121 -2.44 12.03 14.52
CA GLU A 121 -1.92 11.67 15.83
C GLU A 121 -0.40 11.91 15.92
N ALA A 122 0.36 11.42 14.94
CA ALA A 122 1.81 11.62 14.86
C ALA A 122 2.19 13.10 14.76
N SER A 123 1.32 13.95 14.18
CA SER A 123 1.58 15.38 14.05
C SER A 123 1.72 16.10 15.40
N LYS A 124 1.18 15.54 16.49
CA LYS A 124 1.36 16.05 17.87
C LYS A 124 2.82 15.98 18.33
N TRP A 125 3.61 15.07 17.75
CA TRP A 125 5.03 14.87 18.07
C TRP A 125 5.97 15.63 17.13
N LEU A 126 5.45 16.43 16.20
CA LEU A 126 6.28 17.19 15.25
C LEU A 126 7.23 18.17 15.92
N TRP A 127 6.87 18.68 17.11
CA TRP A 127 7.76 19.56 17.89
C TRP A 127 9.10 18.88 18.22
N LEU A 128 9.12 17.55 18.35
CA LEU A 128 10.32 16.72 18.55
C LEU A 128 10.87 16.22 17.21
N ALA A 129 10.02 15.66 16.34
CA ALA A 129 10.42 15.04 15.08
C ALA A 129 11.15 16.03 14.13
N ARG A 130 10.87 17.33 14.22
CA ARG A 130 11.55 18.36 13.43
C ARG A 130 13.08 18.41 13.64
N PHE A 131 13.57 17.92 14.77
CA PHE A 131 15.00 17.84 15.10
C PHE A 131 15.65 16.54 14.68
N LEU A 132 14.90 15.58 14.14
CA LEU A 132 15.39 14.28 13.72
C LEU A 132 15.53 14.20 12.20
N ARG A 133 16.49 13.44 11.73
CA ARG A 133 16.72 13.13 10.30
C ARG A 133 16.75 11.64 10.12
N ALA A 134 15.82 11.11 9.35
CA ALA A 134 15.73 9.70 9.01
C ALA A 134 16.12 9.48 7.54
N ASP A 135 17.03 8.54 7.31
CA ASP A 135 17.37 8.08 5.97
C ASP A 135 16.39 6.97 5.59
N ALA A 136 15.18 7.36 5.15
CA ALA A 136 14.12 6.46 4.73
C ALA A 136 13.25 7.14 3.68
N SER A 137 12.62 6.35 2.79
CA SER A 137 11.78 6.84 1.71
C SER A 137 10.61 5.88 1.48
N PHE A 138 9.49 6.43 1.02
CA PHE A 138 8.27 5.68 0.77
C PHE A 138 7.43 6.34 -0.34
N HIS A 139 6.49 5.57 -0.88
CA HIS A 139 5.41 6.08 -1.70
C HIS A 139 4.13 6.19 -0.90
N PHE A 140 3.23 7.06 -1.34
CA PHE A 140 1.88 7.18 -0.82
C PHE A 140 0.89 7.34 -1.97
N ILE A 141 -0.39 7.17 -1.71
CA ILE A 141 -1.47 7.38 -2.69
C ILE A 141 -2.74 7.79 -1.95
N HIS A 142 -3.58 8.60 -2.60
CA HIS A 142 -4.90 8.90 -2.09
C HIS A 142 -5.93 7.85 -2.54
N ALA A 143 -6.92 7.55 -1.71
CA ALA A 143 -7.98 6.57 -2.01
C ALA A 143 -8.77 6.90 -3.28
N ALA A 144 -8.95 8.20 -3.59
CA ALA A 144 -9.58 8.64 -4.84
C ALA A 144 -8.75 8.24 -6.07
N ASP A 145 -7.42 8.34 -5.99
CA ASP A 145 -6.51 7.96 -7.08
C ASP A 145 -6.52 6.45 -7.31
N ILE A 146 -6.61 5.67 -6.22
CA ILE A 146 -6.82 4.21 -6.31
C ILE A 146 -8.12 3.91 -7.04
N ALA A 147 -9.21 4.60 -6.68
CA ALA A 147 -10.51 4.39 -7.32
C ALA A 147 -10.50 4.75 -8.82
N ALA A 148 -9.82 5.84 -9.21
CA ALA A 148 -9.64 6.23 -10.61
C ALA A 148 -8.88 5.15 -11.40
N ILE A 149 -7.74 4.68 -10.87
CA ILE A 149 -6.94 3.61 -11.50
C ILE A 149 -7.77 2.32 -11.64
N CYS A 150 -8.45 1.90 -10.58
CA CYS A 150 -9.27 0.68 -10.61
C CYS A 150 -10.47 0.80 -11.53
N GLY A 151 -11.11 1.97 -11.61
CA GLY A 151 -12.18 2.27 -12.55
C GLY A 151 -11.71 2.13 -14.01
N HIS A 152 -10.53 2.70 -14.32
CA HIS A 152 -9.93 2.56 -15.65
C HIS A 152 -9.62 1.09 -15.98
N LEU A 153 -8.99 0.35 -15.06
CA LEU A 153 -8.70 -1.07 -15.24
C LEU A 153 -9.97 -1.90 -15.46
N ALA A 154 -11.04 -1.60 -14.72
CA ALA A 154 -12.29 -2.32 -14.84
C ALA A 154 -13.01 -2.04 -16.17
N THR A 155 -12.87 -0.85 -16.75
CA THR A 155 -13.50 -0.48 -18.02
C THR A 155 -12.67 -0.88 -19.24
N ASN A 156 -11.35 -1.15 -19.06
CA ASN A 156 -10.42 -1.46 -20.14
C ASN A 156 -9.65 -2.78 -19.87
N PRO A 157 -10.32 -3.94 -19.81
CA PRO A 157 -9.71 -5.20 -19.36
C PRO A 157 -8.61 -5.73 -20.29
N HIS A 158 -8.60 -5.34 -21.56
CA HIS A 158 -7.68 -5.86 -22.58
C HIS A 158 -6.38 -5.04 -22.75
N GLN A 159 -6.18 -3.97 -21.99
CA GLN A 159 -4.91 -3.24 -22.01
C GLN A 159 -3.81 -4.04 -21.28
N ARG A 160 -3.38 -5.15 -21.88
CA ARG A 160 -2.20 -5.90 -21.46
C ARG A 160 -0.94 -5.19 -21.99
N ASN A 161 -0.41 -4.26 -21.21
CA ASN A 161 0.99 -3.89 -21.36
C ASN A 161 1.79 -4.98 -20.64
N SER A 162 2.25 -5.99 -21.38
CA SER A 162 3.18 -7.01 -20.85
C SER A 162 4.51 -6.30 -20.55
N GLU A 163 4.72 -5.89 -19.32
CA GLU A 163 6.02 -5.39 -18.88
C GLU A 163 6.95 -6.59 -18.69
N PRO A 164 8.20 -6.53 -19.20
CA PRO A 164 9.16 -7.62 -19.05
C PRO A 164 9.40 -7.94 -17.57
N GLY A 165 9.46 -9.23 -17.20
CA GLY A 165 9.80 -9.68 -15.86
C GLY A 165 8.63 -9.83 -14.90
N GLN A 166 7.38 -9.60 -15.32
CA GLN A 166 6.20 -9.93 -14.54
C GLN A 166 5.87 -11.44 -14.67
N GLY A 167 5.32 -12.03 -13.59
CA GLY A 167 4.76 -13.38 -13.60
C GLY A 167 3.48 -13.49 -14.45
N ALA A 168 2.74 -14.59 -14.29
CA ALA A 168 1.46 -14.78 -14.97
C ALA A 168 0.41 -13.74 -14.52
N VAL A 169 0.45 -13.34 -13.24
CA VAL A 169 -0.37 -12.25 -12.68
C VAL A 169 0.25 -10.90 -13.02
N ARG A 170 -0.53 -10.01 -13.62
CA ARG A 170 -0.11 -8.63 -13.85
C ARG A 170 -0.04 -7.87 -12.52
N ARG A 171 1.12 -7.26 -12.21
CA ARG A 171 1.34 -6.51 -10.96
C ARG A 171 1.34 -5.01 -11.24
N ILE A 172 0.55 -4.24 -10.48
CA ILE A 172 0.46 -2.79 -10.59
C ILE A 172 0.63 -2.18 -9.21
N VAL A 173 1.78 -1.56 -8.94
CA VAL A 173 1.98 -0.78 -7.72
C VAL A 173 1.38 0.60 -7.91
N MET A 174 0.45 0.97 -7.04
CA MET A 174 -0.23 2.26 -7.06
C MET A 174 0.40 3.21 -6.04
N GLY A 175 0.95 4.32 -6.53
CA GLY A 175 1.64 5.28 -5.67
C GLY A 175 2.05 6.55 -6.39
N GLN A 176 2.14 7.65 -5.64
CA GLN A 176 2.77 8.88 -6.09
C GLN A 176 4.31 8.73 -6.09
N LYS A 177 5.04 9.72 -6.59
CA LYS A 177 6.51 9.71 -6.54
C LYS A 177 7.00 9.50 -5.12
N ALA A 178 8.08 8.74 -4.96
CA ALA A 178 8.69 8.51 -3.66
C ALA A 178 9.11 9.83 -3.02
N ILE A 179 8.86 9.95 -1.71
CA ILE A 179 9.36 11.05 -0.89
C ILE A 179 10.20 10.49 0.26
N SER A 180 11.17 11.28 0.71
CA SER A 180 11.90 10.94 1.92
C SER A 180 11.08 11.28 3.17
N VAL A 181 11.34 10.56 4.26
CA VAL A 181 10.78 10.90 5.58
C VAL A 181 11.11 12.35 5.96
N ASN A 182 12.28 12.83 5.56
CA ASN A 182 12.69 14.21 5.82
C ASN A 182 11.83 15.24 5.09
N GLU A 183 11.46 14.99 3.83
CA GLU A 183 10.53 15.84 3.07
C GLU A 183 9.13 15.79 3.66
N ALA A 184 8.66 14.60 4.06
CA ALA A 184 7.36 14.44 4.71
C ALA A 184 7.28 15.24 6.02
N VAL A 185 8.30 15.12 6.90
CA VAL A 185 8.38 15.91 8.14
C VAL A 185 8.45 17.42 7.85
N ALA A 186 9.17 17.83 6.79
CA ALA A 186 9.22 19.25 6.40
C ALA A 186 7.84 19.77 5.94
N CYS A 187 7.11 18.97 5.16
CA CYS A 187 5.74 19.28 4.72
C CYS A 187 4.80 19.41 5.93
N LEU A 188 4.81 18.45 6.83
CA LEU A 188 4.01 18.47 8.06
C LEU A 188 4.35 19.67 8.96
N CYS A 189 5.64 20.03 9.08
CA CYS A 189 6.05 21.23 9.83
C CYS A 189 5.47 22.50 9.21
N ARG A 190 5.53 22.67 7.88
CA ARG A 190 4.92 23.81 7.18
C ARG A 190 3.41 23.87 7.42
N TRP A 191 2.74 22.75 7.26
CA TRP A 191 1.29 22.65 7.50
C TRP A 191 0.88 23.04 8.92
N ARG A 192 1.71 22.70 9.93
CA ARG A 192 1.50 23.10 11.35
C ARG A 192 2.12 24.45 11.72
N GLY A 193 2.67 25.22 10.77
CA GLY A 193 3.31 26.50 11.06
C GLY A 193 4.61 26.39 11.88
N LEU A 194 5.22 25.20 11.92
CA LEU A 194 6.47 24.96 12.63
C LEU A 194 7.68 25.16 11.71
N ARG A 195 8.72 25.82 12.21
CA ARG A 195 9.99 25.93 11.49
C ARG A 195 10.75 24.61 11.60
N ARG A 196 11.24 24.10 10.48
CA ARG A 196 12.20 23.01 10.47
C ARG A 196 13.58 23.54 10.82
N THR A 197 14.26 22.86 11.73
CA THR A 197 15.61 23.20 12.20
C THR A 197 16.64 22.24 11.67
N PRO A 198 17.95 22.55 11.68
CA PRO A 198 18.98 21.53 11.56
C PRO A 198 18.71 20.40 12.55
N GLY A 199 18.94 19.16 12.14
CA GLY A 199 18.55 18.01 12.96
C GLY A 199 19.64 16.96 13.07
N VAL A 200 19.47 16.07 14.03
CA VAL A 200 20.37 14.96 14.33
C VAL A 200 19.98 13.75 13.49
N PRO A 201 20.92 13.12 12.76
CA PRO A 201 20.67 11.89 12.05
C PRO A 201 20.27 10.76 13.01
N LEU A 202 19.24 10.02 12.65
CA LEU A 202 18.85 8.78 13.33
C LEU A 202 19.72 7.64 12.78
N TRP A 203 20.92 7.49 13.34
CA TRP A 203 21.77 6.35 13.01
C TRP A 203 21.15 5.02 13.45
N PRO A 204 21.37 3.92 12.74
CA PRO A 204 20.82 2.60 13.09
C PRO A 204 21.12 2.19 14.54
N TRP A 205 22.32 2.43 15.03
CA TRP A 205 22.69 2.12 16.42
C TRP A 205 21.89 2.92 17.45
N LEU A 206 21.52 4.18 17.12
CA LEU A 206 20.70 5.03 18.00
C LEU A 206 19.27 4.49 18.05
N ILE A 207 18.71 4.09 16.90
CA ILE A 207 17.38 3.47 16.83
C ILE A 207 17.35 2.18 17.66
N GLU A 208 18.36 1.31 17.50
CA GLU A 208 18.46 0.06 18.26
C GLU A 208 18.58 0.32 19.77
N THR A 209 19.31 1.38 20.17
CA THR A 209 19.44 1.78 21.57
C THR A 209 18.11 2.29 22.11
N LEU A 210 17.40 3.12 21.36
CA LEU A 210 16.06 3.63 21.75
C LEU A 210 15.05 2.50 21.91
N ILE A 211 15.05 1.52 21.01
CA ILE A 211 14.18 0.33 21.09
C ILE A 211 14.47 -0.49 22.37
N ARG A 212 15.73 -0.58 22.79
CA ARG A 212 16.10 -1.32 24.01
C ARG A 212 15.72 -0.59 25.31
N VAL A 213 15.75 0.73 25.28
CA VAL A 213 15.54 1.57 26.48
C VAL A 213 14.06 1.93 26.66
N LEU A 214 13.35 2.11 25.57
CA LEU A 214 11.93 2.44 25.59
C LEU A 214 11.08 1.16 25.61
N PRO A 215 9.96 1.14 26.33
CA PRO A 215 9.03 0.00 26.37
C PRO A 215 8.23 -0.09 25.05
N ILE A 216 8.95 -0.27 23.92
CA ILE A 216 8.35 -0.39 22.59
C ILE A 216 8.46 -1.85 22.16
N GLU A 217 7.31 -2.47 21.95
CA GLU A 217 7.26 -3.80 21.35
C GLU A 217 7.54 -3.69 19.86
N VAL A 218 8.64 -4.29 19.41
CA VAL A 218 9.08 -4.30 18.01
C VAL A 218 9.08 -5.74 17.52
N ASN A 219 8.16 -6.07 16.63
CA ASN A 219 8.06 -7.39 16.03
C ASN A 219 9.14 -7.62 14.95
N ALA A 220 9.18 -8.81 14.36
CA ALA A 220 10.18 -9.18 13.34
C ALA A 220 10.04 -8.34 12.06
N TRP A 221 8.81 -8.00 11.67
CA TRP A 221 8.53 -7.15 10.50
C TRP A 221 8.97 -5.71 10.73
N ASP A 222 8.76 -5.17 11.92
CA ASP A 222 9.24 -3.82 12.27
C ASP A 222 10.76 -3.73 12.19
N ARG A 223 11.47 -4.75 12.71
CA ARG A 223 12.94 -4.83 12.62
C ARG A 223 13.43 -4.90 11.18
N PHE A 224 12.76 -5.68 10.34
CA PHE A 224 13.04 -5.74 8.92
C PHE A 224 12.80 -4.36 8.28
N SER A 225 11.67 -3.72 8.56
CA SER A 225 11.30 -2.41 8.00
C SER A 225 12.28 -1.31 8.40
N ILE A 226 12.78 -1.31 9.64
CA ILE A 226 13.82 -0.38 10.12
C ILE A 226 15.14 -0.57 9.37
N ARG A 227 15.46 -1.79 8.94
CA ARG A 227 16.68 -2.07 8.15
C ARG A 227 16.48 -1.75 6.68
N GLN A 228 15.33 -2.11 6.13
CA GLN A 228 14.98 -1.85 4.73
C GLN A 228 14.88 -0.36 4.42
N ARG A 229 14.27 0.43 5.29
CA ARG A 229 14.14 1.91 5.26
C ARG A 229 13.53 2.50 3.98
N HIS A 230 13.90 2.00 2.80
CA HIS A 230 13.47 2.49 1.51
C HIS A 230 12.44 1.54 0.89
N PHE A 231 11.16 1.81 1.16
CA PHE A 231 10.05 1.12 0.51
C PHE A 231 9.71 1.84 -0.79
N ILE A 232 10.58 1.65 -1.78
CA ILE A 232 10.49 2.26 -3.11
C ILE A 232 10.23 1.17 -4.12
N HIS A 233 9.31 1.42 -5.05
CA HIS A 233 8.93 0.52 -6.12
C HIS A 233 9.06 1.22 -7.46
N GLU A 234 9.53 0.52 -8.49
CA GLU A 234 9.70 1.05 -9.84
C GLU A 234 9.29 0.00 -10.87
N PRO A 235 8.32 0.32 -11.73
CA PRO A 235 7.54 1.56 -11.79
C PRO A 235 6.41 1.63 -10.76
N VAL A 236 5.99 2.86 -10.40
CA VAL A 236 4.70 3.11 -9.75
C VAL A 236 3.70 3.63 -10.77
N THR A 237 2.42 3.35 -10.53
CA THR A 237 1.31 3.77 -11.38
C THR A 237 0.50 4.85 -10.70
N GLN A 238 0.31 5.95 -11.43
CA GLN A 238 -0.50 7.11 -11.06
C GLN A 238 -1.69 7.21 -12.03
N PRO A 239 -2.76 7.96 -11.70
CA PRO A 239 -3.89 8.21 -12.62
C PRO A 239 -3.48 8.78 -13.97
N GLU A 240 -2.41 9.60 -14.02
CA GLU A 240 -1.89 10.20 -15.24
C GLU A 240 -1.47 9.18 -16.31
N ARG A 241 -1.09 7.98 -15.92
CA ARG A 241 -0.80 6.88 -16.85
C ARG A 241 -2.00 6.51 -17.73
N PHE A 242 -3.20 6.81 -17.24
CA PHE A 242 -4.46 6.50 -17.90
C PHE A 242 -5.18 7.74 -18.44
N GLY A 243 -4.52 8.91 -18.40
CA GLY A 243 -5.06 10.17 -18.89
C GLY A 243 -5.93 10.92 -17.86
N ASP A 244 -6.01 10.42 -16.64
CA ASP A 244 -6.66 11.10 -15.52
C ASP A 244 -5.67 12.02 -14.77
N THR A 245 -6.19 12.88 -13.90
CA THR A 245 -5.38 13.74 -13.04
C THR A 245 -5.43 13.21 -11.61
N SER A 246 -4.28 13.14 -10.93
CA SER A 246 -4.26 12.76 -9.51
C SER A 246 -5.07 13.72 -8.66
N HIS A 247 -5.89 13.17 -7.77
CA HIS A 247 -6.62 13.92 -6.74
C HIS A 247 -5.65 14.56 -5.73
N ALA A 248 -4.61 13.82 -5.34
CA ALA A 248 -3.57 14.29 -4.44
C ALA A 248 -2.18 13.87 -4.96
N ALA A 249 -1.57 14.71 -5.81
CA ALA A 249 -0.29 14.44 -6.43
C ALA A 249 0.91 14.55 -5.47
N ASP A 250 0.76 15.25 -4.36
CA ASP A 250 1.78 15.47 -3.33
C ASP A 250 1.19 15.38 -1.90
N LEU A 251 2.09 15.31 -0.91
CA LEU A 251 1.68 15.19 0.49
C LEU A 251 0.97 16.44 1.01
N GLU A 252 1.23 17.61 0.45
CA GLU A 252 0.56 18.86 0.82
C GLU A 252 -0.93 18.80 0.44
N SER A 253 -1.23 18.32 -0.76
CA SER A 253 -2.61 18.06 -1.21
C SER A 253 -3.34 17.06 -0.32
N VAL A 254 -2.65 15.97 0.09
CA VAL A 254 -3.20 15.00 1.06
C VAL A 254 -3.54 15.67 2.39
N LEU A 255 -2.64 16.52 2.92
CA LEU A 255 -2.85 17.23 4.19
C LEU A 255 -4.01 18.23 4.12
N MET A 256 -4.18 18.93 3.00
CA MET A 256 -5.31 19.82 2.76
C MET A 256 -6.65 19.09 2.72
N ASP A 257 -6.66 17.87 2.17
CA ASP A 257 -7.86 17.02 2.13
C ASP A 257 -8.16 16.36 3.49
N SER A 258 -7.15 16.19 4.33
CA SER A 258 -7.27 15.55 5.64
C SER A 258 -7.73 16.49 6.77
N GLY A 259 -7.69 17.80 6.58
CA GLY A 259 -8.18 18.81 7.54
C GLY A 259 -7.12 19.75 7.99
#